data_b5bcd63293f12f9885e4d1ee266421bf
#
_entry.id   b5bcd63293f12f9885e4d1ee266421bf
#
_cell.length_a   1.000
_cell.length_b   1.000
_cell.length_c   1.000
_cell.angle_alpha   90.00
_cell.angle_beta   90.00
_cell.angle_gamma   90.00
#
_symmetry.space_group_name_H-M   'P 1'
#
loop_
_entity.id
_entity.type
_entity.pdbx_description
1 polymer ?
#
loop_
_entity_poly.entity_id
_entity_poly.type
_entity_poly.pdbx_seq_one_letter_code
_entity_poly.pdbx_strand_id
1 'polypeptide(L)'
;MPGYRQLSRNRDFTVLWIGDTVSELGSSLSMFVFPLIAYALSGSALTAALVEAAYLGGLCATLLPAGVLADRVDRRRIMLTSSATGCLAYASLALAGALGHLTLAHLAVVALVTGVAAGAFSPAQVSAIRTVVSTEDLPTAMSQNQARQHVASLLGGPLGGALYAVTRWLPFAVDAMSYAVACVTVSRVRTDLGAPQRRPEPLRRQLTEGFAFMWSRPFFRVLLAWSSMTNLVVNALFFVVVLRMVQTGVPAAQIGLVSTSAGIGGLVGAALAPTLIDRLPTGRLTVLVGWACCLPLVPLAFSASPWTACACTFLLLVLNPVGNAGIGSYRMAVTPDHLQGRVGSTSQFVSMSVMPLAPLLGGWLLEHRGGTVAISALVVASALLAVLLTASRSIRSVPRPSDWVVDGVAPVAVGV
;
A
#
# COMPACT_ATOMS: atom_id res chain seq x y z
N MET A 1 -17.85 5.77 -22.60
CA MET A 1 -17.64 6.12 -21.20
C MET A 1 -17.50 7.66 -21.12
N PRO A 2 -18.55 8.38 -20.73
CA PRO A 2 -18.54 9.86 -20.73
C PRO A 2 -17.53 10.49 -19.77
N GLY A 3 -17.40 9.96 -18.55
CA GLY A 3 -16.55 10.52 -17.49
C GLY A 3 -15.05 10.59 -17.79
N TYR A 4 -14.48 9.62 -18.52
CA TYR A 4 -13.06 9.65 -18.88
C TYR A 4 -12.71 10.80 -19.83
N ARG A 5 -13.57 11.10 -20.80
CA ARG A 5 -13.37 12.22 -21.73
C ARG A 5 -13.54 13.57 -21.04
N GLN A 6 -14.39 13.66 -20.05
CA GLN A 6 -14.63 14.89 -19.29
C GLN A 6 -13.44 15.20 -18.36
N LEU A 7 -12.93 14.20 -17.66
CA LEU A 7 -11.74 14.32 -16.81
C LEU A 7 -10.48 14.71 -17.59
N SER A 8 -10.27 14.15 -18.80
CA SER A 8 -9.12 14.51 -19.65
C SER A 8 -9.16 15.95 -20.18
N ARG A 9 -10.33 16.59 -20.20
CA ARG A 9 -10.50 18.02 -20.53
C ARG A 9 -10.25 18.94 -19.33
N ASN A 10 -10.31 18.41 -18.11
CA ASN A 10 -9.97 19.17 -16.91
C ASN A 10 -8.43 19.29 -16.81
N ARG A 11 -7.93 20.49 -17.17
CA ARG A 11 -6.49 20.77 -17.21
C ARG A 11 -5.81 20.53 -15.86
N ASP A 12 -6.40 21.02 -14.78
CA ASP A 12 -5.77 20.95 -13.47
C ASP A 12 -5.73 19.50 -12.95
N PHE A 13 -6.79 18.72 -13.19
CA PHE A 13 -6.78 17.28 -12.92
C PHE A 13 -5.72 16.55 -13.76
N THR A 14 -5.65 16.83 -15.06
CA THR A 14 -4.67 16.18 -15.95
C THR A 14 -3.23 16.49 -15.54
N VAL A 15 -2.95 17.75 -15.18
CA VAL A 15 -1.62 18.17 -14.72
C VAL A 15 -1.23 17.49 -13.42
N LEU A 16 -2.13 17.42 -12.43
CA LEU A 16 -1.91 16.66 -11.18
C LEU A 16 -1.70 15.17 -11.47
N TRP A 17 -2.57 14.58 -12.30
CA TRP A 17 -2.52 13.15 -12.61
C TRP A 17 -1.20 12.74 -13.27
N ILE A 18 -0.68 13.55 -14.21
CA ILE A 18 0.63 13.30 -14.86
C ILE A 18 1.76 13.36 -13.82
N GLY A 19 1.84 14.44 -13.05
CA GLY A 19 2.88 14.61 -12.03
C GLY A 19 2.89 13.49 -11.01
N ASP A 20 1.72 13.16 -10.51
CA ASP A 20 1.54 12.08 -9.55
C ASP A 20 1.87 10.70 -10.15
N THR A 21 1.56 10.46 -11.44
CA THR A 21 1.90 9.19 -12.10
C THR A 21 3.41 9.01 -12.21
N VAL A 22 4.11 10.05 -12.61
CA VAL A 22 5.58 10.01 -12.74
C VAL A 22 6.23 9.85 -11.37
N SER A 23 5.76 10.60 -10.37
CA SER A 23 6.29 10.53 -9.00
C SER A 23 6.01 9.18 -8.33
N GLU A 24 4.81 8.62 -8.47
CA GLU A 24 4.45 7.31 -7.92
C GLU A 24 5.31 6.19 -8.51
N LEU A 25 5.57 6.27 -9.83
CA LEU A 25 6.46 5.31 -10.49
C LEU A 25 7.89 5.43 -9.95
N GLY A 26 8.42 6.66 -9.84
CA GLY A 26 9.74 6.91 -9.25
C GLY A 26 9.85 6.37 -7.83
N SER A 27 8.88 6.68 -6.98
CA SER A 27 8.84 6.19 -5.59
C SER A 27 8.78 4.65 -5.50
N SER A 28 8.03 4.01 -6.41
CA SER A 28 7.97 2.55 -6.49
C SER A 28 9.32 1.92 -6.89
N LEU A 29 10.10 2.58 -7.77
CA LEU A 29 11.47 2.19 -8.10
C LEU A 29 12.39 2.25 -6.88
N SER A 30 12.38 3.37 -6.17
CA SER A 30 13.24 3.62 -5.01
C SER A 30 12.90 2.70 -3.86
N MET A 31 11.62 2.46 -3.57
CA MET A 31 11.16 1.52 -2.55
C MET A 31 11.69 0.10 -2.78
N PHE A 32 11.68 -0.36 -4.04
CA PHE A 32 12.23 -1.67 -4.38
C PHE A 32 13.74 -1.75 -4.15
N VAL A 33 14.45 -0.65 -4.43
CA VAL A 33 15.93 -0.63 -4.41
C VAL A 33 16.51 -0.36 -3.02
N PHE A 34 15.78 0.30 -2.11
CA PHE A 34 16.26 0.60 -0.76
C PHE A 34 16.81 -0.62 -0.02
N PRO A 35 16.07 -1.73 0.15
CA PRO A 35 16.60 -2.91 0.85
C PRO A 35 17.77 -3.57 0.10
N LEU A 36 17.81 -3.51 -1.23
CA LEU A 36 18.90 -4.07 -2.02
C LEU A 36 20.21 -3.32 -1.77
N ILE A 37 20.17 -1.98 -1.78
CA ILE A 37 21.35 -1.16 -1.53
C ILE A 37 21.78 -1.26 -0.08
N ALA A 38 20.83 -1.21 0.87
CA ALA A 38 21.15 -1.35 2.28
C ALA A 38 21.84 -2.69 2.58
N TYR A 39 21.36 -3.77 1.97
CA TYR A 39 22.01 -5.07 2.08
C TYR A 39 23.40 -5.08 1.38
N ALA A 40 23.53 -4.49 0.20
CA ALA A 40 24.80 -4.43 -0.52
C ALA A 40 25.89 -3.63 0.24
N LEU A 41 25.49 -2.65 1.06
CA LEU A 41 26.39 -1.84 1.88
C LEU A 41 26.74 -2.48 3.23
N SER A 42 25.81 -3.28 3.82
CA SER A 42 25.97 -3.80 5.17
C SER A 42 26.28 -5.30 5.24
N GLY A 43 25.84 -6.07 4.24
CA GLY A 43 25.81 -7.52 4.30
C GLY A 43 24.77 -8.09 5.28
N SER A 44 23.94 -7.23 5.93
CA SER A 44 23.00 -7.62 6.98
C SER A 44 21.55 -7.42 6.54
N ALA A 45 20.75 -8.47 6.69
CA ALA A 45 19.31 -8.44 6.41
C ALA A 45 18.56 -7.53 7.40
N LEU A 46 18.99 -7.51 8.65
CA LEU A 46 18.40 -6.66 9.68
C LEU A 46 18.66 -5.18 9.41
N THR A 47 19.87 -4.84 8.93
CA THR A 47 20.19 -3.45 8.56
C THR A 47 19.37 -2.99 7.35
N ALA A 48 19.17 -3.85 6.34
CA ALA A 48 18.27 -3.57 5.23
C ALA A 48 16.82 -3.34 5.71
N ALA A 49 16.39 -4.16 6.65
CA ALA A 49 15.07 -4.04 7.27
C ALA A 49 14.89 -2.73 8.06
N LEU A 50 15.93 -2.26 8.76
CA LEU A 50 15.90 -0.99 9.48
C LEU A 50 15.71 0.20 8.54
N VAL A 51 16.34 0.20 7.36
CA VAL A 51 16.18 1.27 6.37
C VAL A 51 14.74 1.29 5.85
N GLU A 52 14.16 0.15 5.49
CA GLU A 52 12.77 0.07 5.03
C GLU A 52 11.79 0.44 6.16
N ALA A 53 12.04 -0.02 7.38
CA ALA A 53 11.24 0.34 8.56
C ALA A 53 11.30 1.84 8.87
N ALA A 54 12.43 2.52 8.61
CA ALA A 54 12.56 3.96 8.77
C ALA A 54 11.62 4.70 7.79
N TYR A 55 11.55 4.28 6.53
CA TYR A 55 10.61 4.85 5.56
C TYR A 55 9.16 4.63 6.00
N LEU A 56 8.77 3.38 6.27
CA LEU A 56 7.41 3.04 6.70
C LEU A 56 7.03 3.70 8.03
N GLY A 57 7.99 3.81 8.95
CA GLY A 57 7.81 4.51 10.22
C GLY A 57 7.54 5.99 10.04
N GLY A 58 8.31 6.66 9.17
CA GLY A 58 8.10 8.07 8.80
C GLY A 58 6.72 8.28 8.17
N LEU A 59 6.34 7.42 7.22
CA LEU A 59 5.04 7.45 6.57
C LEU A 59 3.89 7.28 7.58
N CYS A 60 3.94 6.25 8.41
CA CYS A 60 2.88 5.97 9.38
C CYS A 60 2.77 7.04 10.47
N ALA A 61 3.89 7.54 10.96
CA ALA A 61 3.91 8.60 11.99
C ALA A 61 3.30 9.90 11.47
N THR A 62 3.43 10.17 10.18
CA THR A 62 2.96 11.42 9.59
C THR A 62 1.54 11.33 9.03
N LEU A 63 1.08 10.15 8.64
CA LEU A 63 -0.22 9.96 7.96
C LEU A 63 -1.41 10.58 8.73
N LEU A 64 -1.47 10.39 10.05
CA LEU A 64 -2.55 10.94 10.88
C LEU A 64 -2.46 12.45 11.09
N PRO A 65 -1.32 13.01 11.56
CA PRO A 65 -1.21 14.45 11.72
C PRO A 65 -1.31 15.20 10.38
N ALA A 66 -0.89 14.58 9.28
CA ALA A 66 -1.00 15.16 7.95
C ALA A 66 -2.46 15.34 7.47
N GLY A 67 -3.37 14.44 7.86
CA GLY A 67 -4.79 14.63 7.58
C GLY A 67 -5.33 15.94 8.21
N VAL A 68 -4.98 16.18 9.49
CA VAL A 68 -5.33 17.43 10.19
C VAL A 68 -4.62 18.65 9.58
N LEU A 69 -3.37 18.46 9.14
CA LEU A 69 -2.59 19.53 8.49
C LEU A 69 -3.20 19.92 7.13
N ALA A 70 -3.63 18.95 6.34
CA ALA A 70 -4.29 19.16 5.04
C ALA A 70 -5.63 19.90 5.15
N ASP A 71 -6.26 19.86 6.33
CA ASP A 71 -7.47 20.62 6.64
C ASP A 71 -7.21 22.06 7.11
N ARG A 72 -5.97 22.39 7.49
CA ARG A 72 -5.60 23.70 8.07
C ARG A 72 -4.65 24.52 7.20
N VAL A 73 -3.87 23.85 6.36
CA VAL A 73 -2.83 24.48 5.52
C VAL A 73 -3.20 24.33 4.06
N ASP A 74 -2.75 25.28 3.25
CA ASP A 74 -2.85 25.19 1.80
C ASP A 74 -2.22 23.89 1.29
N ARG A 75 -3.04 23.05 0.67
CA ARG A 75 -2.66 21.70 0.17
C ARG A 75 -1.57 21.80 -0.88
N ARG A 76 -1.57 22.85 -1.69
CA ARG A 76 -0.50 23.12 -2.67
C ARG A 76 0.86 23.25 -1.96
N ARG A 77 0.93 23.97 -0.85
CA ARG A 77 2.16 24.13 -0.08
C ARG A 77 2.63 22.80 0.48
N ILE A 78 1.73 21.99 1.04
CA ILE A 78 2.06 20.65 1.54
C ILE A 78 2.61 19.77 0.41
N MET A 79 1.92 19.74 -0.74
CA MET A 79 2.36 18.94 -1.89
C MET A 79 3.69 19.42 -2.45
N LEU A 80 3.91 20.73 -2.59
CA LEU A 80 5.17 21.29 -3.08
C LEU A 80 6.33 21.03 -2.12
N THR A 81 6.14 21.25 -0.82
CA THR A 81 7.20 20.98 0.18
C THR A 81 7.55 19.51 0.25
N SER A 82 6.56 18.61 0.23
CA SER A 82 6.79 17.16 0.19
C SER A 82 7.55 16.73 -1.08
N SER A 83 7.13 17.22 -2.25
CA SER A 83 7.81 16.90 -3.52
C SER A 83 9.22 17.48 -3.59
N ALA A 84 9.42 18.71 -3.12
CA ALA A 84 10.76 19.32 -3.06
C ALA A 84 11.68 18.56 -2.10
N THR A 85 11.15 18.14 -0.93
CA THR A 85 11.89 17.30 0.01
C THR A 85 12.29 15.97 -0.62
N GLY A 86 11.39 15.28 -1.31
CA GLY A 86 11.68 14.04 -2.04
C GLY A 86 12.75 14.26 -3.13
N CYS A 87 12.59 15.30 -3.94
CA CYS A 87 13.57 15.66 -4.99
C CYS A 87 14.97 15.85 -4.42
N LEU A 88 15.13 16.69 -3.40
CA LEU A 88 16.43 16.98 -2.77
C LEU A 88 17.03 15.74 -2.09
N ALA A 89 16.19 14.99 -1.39
CA ALA A 89 16.62 13.79 -0.66
C ALA A 89 17.13 12.72 -1.62
N TYR A 90 16.39 12.39 -2.68
CA TYR A 90 16.83 11.40 -3.67
C TYR A 90 17.99 11.91 -4.54
N ALA A 91 18.02 13.21 -4.88
CA ALA A 91 19.18 13.81 -5.56
C ALA A 91 20.46 13.70 -4.71
N SER A 92 20.36 13.85 -3.38
CA SER A 92 21.51 13.68 -2.48
C SER A 92 22.02 12.23 -2.48
N LEU A 93 21.13 11.22 -2.52
CA LEU A 93 21.53 9.81 -2.64
C LEU A 93 22.15 9.50 -4.01
N ALA A 94 21.57 10.04 -5.08
CA ALA A 94 22.09 9.87 -6.43
C ALA A 94 23.51 10.46 -6.55
N LEU A 95 23.71 11.68 -6.05
CA LEU A 95 25.00 12.36 -6.04
C LEU A 95 26.03 11.60 -5.18
N ALA A 96 25.67 11.22 -3.95
CA ALA A 96 26.55 10.44 -3.08
C ALA A 96 26.90 9.09 -3.69
N GLY A 97 25.93 8.43 -4.36
CA GLY A 97 26.17 7.18 -5.07
C GLY A 97 27.09 7.33 -6.27
N ALA A 98 26.92 8.38 -7.07
CA ALA A 98 27.78 8.68 -8.21
C ALA A 98 29.23 9.01 -7.80
N LEU A 99 29.40 9.64 -6.63
CA LEU A 99 30.71 9.98 -6.06
C LEU A 99 31.32 8.82 -5.24
N GLY A 100 30.65 7.69 -5.07
CA GLY A 100 31.13 6.56 -4.28
C GLY A 100 31.08 6.77 -2.75
N HIS A 101 30.33 7.77 -2.26
CA HIS A 101 30.22 8.15 -0.85
C HIS A 101 28.89 7.79 -0.20
N LEU A 102 28.15 6.82 -0.80
CA LEU A 102 26.87 6.38 -0.24
C LEU A 102 27.09 5.62 1.07
N THR A 103 26.41 6.04 2.16
CA THR A 103 26.50 5.41 3.47
C THR A 103 25.12 4.92 3.94
N LEU A 104 25.11 3.94 4.84
CA LEU A 104 23.87 3.43 5.46
C LEU A 104 23.13 4.49 6.24
N ALA A 105 23.86 5.34 6.97
CA ALA A 105 23.24 6.43 7.74
C ALA A 105 22.53 7.43 6.81
N HIS A 106 23.17 7.81 5.67
CA HIS A 106 22.54 8.66 4.68
C HIS A 106 21.29 8.02 4.09
N LEU A 107 21.37 6.72 3.72
CA LEU A 107 20.24 5.97 3.19
C LEU A 107 19.06 5.91 4.18
N ALA A 108 19.33 5.64 5.47
CA ALA A 108 18.31 5.57 6.51
C ALA A 108 17.65 6.93 6.80
N VAL A 109 18.45 8.02 6.83
CA VAL A 109 17.92 9.38 7.01
C VAL A 109 17.03 9.77 5.83
N VAL A 110 17.47 9.51 4.60
CA VAL A 110 16.67 9.81 3.41
C VAL A 110 15.40 8.95 3.39
N ALA A 111 15.48 7.66 3.74
CA ALA A 111 14.30 6.80 3.85
C ALA A 111 13.27 7.38 4.84
N LEU A 112 13.71 7.79 6.04
CA LEU A 112 12.84 8.40 7.05
C LEU A 112 12.22 9.71 6.54
N VAL A 113 13.02 10.61 5.98
CA VAL A 113 12.59 11.93 5.49
C VAL A 113 11.59 11.80 4.35
N THR A 114 11.86 10.89 3.39
CA THR A 114 10.95 10.65 2.26
C THR A 114 9.68 9.92 2.70
N GLY A 115 9.76 9.04 3.70
CA GLY A 115 8.58 8.46 4.34
C GLY A 115 7.68 9.52 4.99
N VAL A 116 8.25 10.45 5.76
CA VAL A 116 7.53 11.59 6.34
C VAL A 116 6.89 12.45 5.24
N ALA A 117 7.62 12.75 4.17
CA ALA A 117 7.11 13.54 3.05
C ALA A 117 5.96 12.84 2.33
N ALA A 118 6.05 11.53 2.10
CA ALA A 118 4.99 10.71 1.49
C ALA A 118 3.73 10.66 2.35
N GLY A 119 3.88 10.50 3.68
CA GLY A 119 2.78 10.53 4.64
C GLY A 119 2.05 11.87 4.69
N ALA A 120 2.77 12.99 4.47
CA ALA A 120 2.18 14.32 4.39
C ALA A 120 1.50 14.57 3.02
N PHE A 121 2.09 14.09 1.94
CA PHE A 121 1.59 14.27 0.57
C PHE A 121 0.24 13.60 0.34
N SER A 122 0.08 12.35 0.75
CA SER A 122 -1.07 11.50 0.41
C SER A 122 -2.44 12.09 0.80
N PRO A 123 -2.70 12.56 2.04
CA PRO A 123 -3.97 13.19 2.38
C PRO A 123 -4.21 14.51 1.63
N ALA A 124 -3.16 15.30 1.41
CA ALA A 124 -3.25 16.55 0.68
C ALA A 124 -3.63 16.32 -0.78
N GLN A 125 -3.06 15.31 -1.44
CA GLN A 125 -3.37 14.88 -2.80
C GLN A 125 -4.83 14.45 -2.96
N VAL A 126 -5.32 13.55 -2.10
CA VAL A 126 -6.72 13.10 -2.13
C VAL A 126 -7.68 14.28 -1.97
N SER A 127 -7.35 15.21 -1.08
CA SER A 127 -8.15 16.42 -0.86
C SER A 127 -8.07 17.39 -2.05
N ALA A 128 -6.91 17.54 -2.70
CA ALA A 128 -6.74 18.34 -3.92
C ALA A 128 -7.57 17.79 -5.08
N ILE A 129 -7.58 16.48 -5.31
CA ILE A 129 -8.41 15.83 -6.34
C ILE A 129 -9.89 16.18 -6.12
N ARG A 130 -10.39 16.10 -4.88
CA ARG A 130 -11.78 16.47 -4.54
C ARG A 130 -12.10 17.93 -4.81
N THR A 131 -11.13 18.82 -4.77
CA THR A 131 -11.30 20.24 -5.04
C THR A 131 -11.31 20.57 -6.54
N VAL A 132 -10.50 19.82 -7.32
CA VAL A 132 -10.30 20.05 -8.76
C VAL A 132 -11.39 19.38 -9.61
N VAL A 133 -11.99 18.28 -9.10
CA VAL A 133 -12.94 17.47 -9.86
C VAL A 133 -14.37 17.69 -9.34
N SER A 134 -15.36 17.68 -10.26
CA SER A 134 -16.78 17.72 -9.88
C SER A 134 -17.20 16.52 -9.04
N THR A 135 -18.23 16.65 -8.21
CA THR A 135 -18.73 15.55 -7.38
C THR A 135 -19.17 14.35 -8.22
N GLU A 136 -19.70 14.60 -9.44
CA GLU A 136 -20.14 13.55 -10.36
C GLU A 136 -18.97 12.75 -10.95
N ASP A 137 -17.84 13.39 -11.22
CA ASP A 137 -16.65 12.77 -11.80
C ASP A 137 -15.69 12.18 -10.73
N LEU A 138 -15.95 12.47 -9.45
CA LEU A 138 -15.08 12.05 -8.34
C LEU A 138 -14.85 10.52 -8.27
N PRO A 139 -15.88 9.66 -8.43
CA PRO A 139 -15.66 8.21 -8.43
C PRO A 139 -14.71 7.78 -9.55
N THR A 140 -14.82 8.37 -10.74
CA THR A 140 -13.95 8.08 -11.89
C THR A 140 -12.51 8.56 -11.63
N ALA A 141 -12.33 9.75 -11.06
CA ALA A 141 -11.02 10.27 -10.70
C ALA A 141 -10.32 9.41 -9.63
N MET A 142 -11.05 8.96 -8.62
CA MET A 142 -10.51 8.06 -7.59
C MET A 142 -10.16 6.68 -8.13
N SER A 143 -10.97 6.15 -9.06
CA SER A 143 -10.66 4.89 -9.77
C SER A 143 -9.38 5.01 -10.61
N GLN A 144 -9.19 6.13 -11.34
CA GLN A 144 -7.95 6.39 -12.08
C GLN A 144 -6.74 6.53 -11.16
N ASN A 145 -6.90 7.18 -10.00
CA ASN A 145 -5.84 7.29 -9.01
C ASN A 145 -5.41 5.89 -8.50
N GLN A 146 -6.37 5.02 -8.24
CA GLN A 146 -6.09 3.65 -7.79
C GLN A 146 -5.46 2.79 -8.90
N ALA A 147 -5.94 2.89 -10.13
CA ALA A 147 -5.33 2.21 -11.26
C ALA A 147 -3.87 2.64 -11.48
N ARG A 148 -3.57 3.93 -11.35
CA ARG A 148 -2.22 4.49 -11.41
C ARG A 148 -1.29 3.86 -10.37
N GLN A 149 -1.73 3.78 -9.10
CA GLN A 149 -0.95 3.17 -8.02
C GLN A 149 -0.64 1.69 -8.32
N HIS A 150 -1.61 0.95 -8.84
CA HIS A 150 -1.38 -0.44 -9.25
C HIS A 150 -0.38 -0.56 -10.41
N VAL A 151 -0.46 0.32 -11.41
CA VAL A 151 0.50 0.33 -12.54
C VAL A 151 1.90 0.68 -12.04
N ALA A 152 2.03 1.68 -11.17
CA ALA A 152 3.32 2.05 -10.58
C ALA A 152 3.92 0.91 -9.76
N SER A 153 3.13 0.25 -8.94
CA SER A 153 3.56 -0.93 -8.17
C SER A 153 3.98 -2.11 -9.06
N LEU A 154 3.26 -2.34 -10.17
CA LEU A 154 3.59 -3.38 -11.15
C LEU A 154 4.94 -3.13 -11.85
N LEU A 155 5.21 -1.88 -12.21
CA LEU A 155 6.39 -1.51 -12.98
C LEU A 155 7.60 -1.17 -12.10
N GLY A 156 7.38 -0.78 -10.85
CA GLY A 156 8.42 -0.32 -9.93
C GLY A 156 9.54 -1.32 -9.73
N GLY A 157 9.22 -2.58 -9.46
CA GLY A 157 10.21 -3.63 -9.26
C GLY A 157 11.09 -3.90 -10.49
N PRO A 158 10.50 -4.24 -11.67
CA PRO A 158 11.28 -4.51 -12.88
C PRO A 158 12.13 -3.34 -13.34
N LEU A 159 11.55 -2.14 -13.38
CA LEU A 159 12.28 -0.94 -13.77
C LEU A 159 13.37 -0.57 -12.74
N GLY A 160 13.02 -0.65 -11.43
CA GLY A 160 13.99 -0.45 -10.37
C GLY A 160 15.15 -1.42 -10.44
N GLY A 161 14.86 -2.71 -10.65
CA GLY A 161 15.87 -3.75 -10.83
C GLY A 161 16.73 -3.56 -12.09
N ALA A 162 16.13 -3.15 -13.21
CA ALA A 162 16.85 -2.86 -14.45
C ALA A 162 17.77 -1.64 -14.30
N LEU A 163 17.28 -0.54 -13.73
CA LEU A 163 18.09 0.65 -13.46
C LEU A 163 19.23 0.36 -12.46
N TYR A 164 18.93 -0.41 -11.41
CA TYR A 164 19.93 -0.84 -10.45
C TYR A 164 21.03 -1.69 -11.07
N ALA A 165 20.70 -2.52 -12.06
CA ALA A 165 21.67 -3.34 -12.79
C ALA A 165 22.63 -2.49 -13.65
N VAL A 166 22.19 -1.31 -14.13
CA VAL A 166 23.07 -0.36 -14.86
C VAL A 166 24.03 0.33 -13.89
N THR A 167 23.49 1.01 -12.88
CA THR A 167 24.25 1.55 -11.75
C THR A 167 23.38 1.61 -10.50
N ARG A 168 23.99 1.37 -9.32
CA ARG A 168 23.24 1.29 -8.04
C ARG A 168 22.53 2.59 -7.64
N TRP A 169 23.02 3.75 -8.10
CA TRP A 169 22.46 5.06 -7.77
C TRP A 169 21.42 5.58 -8.77
N LEU A 170 21.34 4.98 -9.97
CA LEU A 170 20.48 5.45 -11.06
C LEU A 170 18.97 5.48 -10.69
N PRO A 171 18.41 4.51 -9.96
CA PRO A 171 17.03 4.57 -9.51
C PRO A 171 16.72 5.85 -8.71
N PHE A 172 17.65 6.28 -7.85
CA PHE A 172 17.48 7.51 -7.06
C PHE A 172 17.54 8.77 -7.92
N ALA A 173 18.36 8.80 -8.96
CA ALA A 173 18.40 9.92 -9.90
C ALA A 173 17.09 10.04 -10.68
N VAL A 174 16.53 8.91 -11.14
CA VAL A 174 15.24 8.87 -11.84
C VAL A 174 14.11 9.32 -10.90
N ASP A 175 14.15 8.90 -9.64
CA ASP A 175 13.13 9.31 -8.66
C ASP A 175 13.26 10.80 -8.29
N ALA A 176 14.46 11.32 -8.12
CA ALA A 176 14.68 12.76 -7.95
C ALA A 176 14.07 13.58 -9.10
N MET A 177 14.26 13.11 -10.34
CA MET A 177 13.65 13.74 -11.52
C MET A 177 12.11 13.62 -11.50
N SER A 178 11.58 12.50 -11.07
CA SER A 178 10.14 12.29 -10.95
C SER A 178 9.49 13.26 -9.96
N TYR A 179 10.14 13.49 -8.82
CA TYR A 179 9.71 14.49 -7.84
C TYR A 179 9.86 15.94 -8.35
N ALA A 180 10.88 16.22 -9.15
CA ALA A 180 11.00 17.52 -9.81
C ALA A 180 9.84 17.77 -10.78
N VAL A 181 9.43 16.75 -11.55
CA VAL A 181 8.22 16.81 -12.39
C VAL A 181 6.98 17.05 -11.55
N ALA A 182 6.83 16.36 -10.41
CA ALA A 182 5.71 16.58 -9.48
C ALA A 182 5.68 18.02 -8.95
N CYS A 183 6.83 18.59 -8.56
CA CYS A 183 6.93 20.00 -8.17
C CYS A 183 6.44 20.95 -9.27
N VAL A 184 6.88 20.74 -10.51
CA VAL A 184 6.50 21.57 -11.65
C VAL A 184 5.00 21.44 -11.94
N THR A 185 4.45 20.25 -11.91
CA THR A 185 3.02 20.02 -12.19
C THR A 185 2.13 20.60 -11.10
N VAL A 186 2.44 20.37 -9.82
CA VAL A 186 1.68 20.95 -8.69
C VAL A 186 1.73 22.48 -8.73
N SER A 187 2.87 23.10 -9.10
CA SER A 187 2.99 24.56 -9.22
C SER A 187 2.12 25.13 -10.35
N ARG A 188 1.80 24.34 -11.37
CA ARG A 188 0.99 24.74 -12.53
C ARG A 188 -0.52 24.59 -12.35
N VAL A 189 -0.98 23.98 -11.26
CA VAL A 189 -2.40 23.92 -10.90
C VAL A 189 -2.91 25.34 -10.66
N ARG A 190 -4.03 25.70 -11.27
CA ARG A 190 -4.62 27.05 -11.16
C ARG A 190 -5.68 27.12 -10.08
N THR A 191 -6.41 26.03 -9.87
CA THR A 191 -7.45 25.92 -8.85
C THR A 191 -6.87 26.27 -7.49
N ASP A 192 -7.60 27.06 -6.71
CA ASP A 192 -7.25 27.35 -5.33
C ASP A 192 -7.39 26.07 -4.47
N LEU A 193 -6.29 25.63 -3.89
CA LEU A 193 -6.20 24.46 -3.03
C LEU A 193 -6.15 24.86 -1.53
N GLY A 194 -6.56 26.08 -1.21
CA GLY A 194 -6.61 26.60 0.17
C GLY A 194 -7.35 25.69 1.14
N ALA A 195 -7.10 25.86 2.41
CA ALA A 195 -7.72 25.07 3.47
C ALA A 195 -9.24 25.25 3.47
N PRO A 196 -10.03 24.15 3.64
CA PRO A 196 -11.48 24.29 3.77
C PRO A 196 -11.83 25.04 5.05
N GLN A 197 -12.87 25.91 4.98
CA GLN A 197 -13.34 26.70 6.13
C GLN A 197 -14.05 25.88 7.23
N ARG A 198 -14.02 24.54 7.17
CA ARG A 198 -14.63 23.69 8.17
C ARG A 198 -13.73 23.54 9.39
N ARG A 199 -14.32 23.65 10.58
CA ARG A 199 -13.62 23.29 11.84
C ARG A 199 -13.39 21.79 11.87
N PRO A 200 -12.15 21.30 11.84
CA PRO A 200 -11.88 19.87 11.91
C PRO A 200 -12.25 19.33 13.29
N GLU A 201 -12.97 18.22 13.33
CA GLU A 201 -13.19 17.50 14.58
C GLU A 201 -11.85 16.97 15.13
N PRO A 202 -11.67 16.90 16.46
CA PRO A 202 -10.46 16.37 17.06
C PRO A 202 -10.20 14.93 16.59
N LEU A 203 -9.02 14.68 16.03
CA LEU A 203 -8.61 13.36 15.54
C LEU A 203 -8.78 12.25 16.58
N ARG A 204 -8.46 12.57 17.84
CA ARG A 204 -8.64 11.64 18.97
C ARG A 204 -10.09 11.15 19.07
N ARG A 205 -11.07 12.05 18.92
CA ARG A 205 -12.49 11.68 18.98
C ARG A 205 -12.89 10.78 17.81
N GLN A 206 -12.44 11.11 16.60
CA GLN A 206 -12.73 10.28 15.42
C GLN A 206 -12.19 8.86 15.58
N LEU A 207 -10.94 8.71 16.03
CA LEU A 207 -10.32 7.41 16.26
C LEU A 207 -10.97 6.64 17.41
N THR A 208 -11.28 7.31 18.52
CA THR A 208 -11.90 6.62 19.68
C THR A 208 -13.30 6.14 19.37
N GLU A 209 -14.12 6.93 18.66
CA GLU A 209 -15.49 6.52 18.27
C GLU A 209 -15.45 5.39 17.23
N GLY A 210 -14.57 5.47 16.22
CA GLY A 210 -14.36 4.40 15.25
C GLY A 210 -13.89 3.10 15.90
N PHE A 211 -12.91 3.20 16.80
CA PHE A 211 -12.39 2.04 17.53
C PHE A 211 -13.46 1.42 18.46
N ALA A 212 -14.19 2.24 19.22
CA ALA A 212 -15.25 1.77 20.11
C ALA A 212 -16.35 1.03 19.34
N PHE A 213 -16.76 1.55 18.18
CA PHE A 213 -17.73 0.89 17.30
C PHE A 213 -17.21 -0.47 16.81
N MET A 214 -15.97 -0.54 16.34
CA MET A 214 -15.38 -1.80 15.87
C MET A 214 -15.19 -2.80 17.00
N TRP A 215 -14.73 -2.32 18.18
CA TRP A 215 -14.49 -3.18 19.33
C TRP A 215 -15.76 -3.79 19.93
N SER A 216 -16.87 -3.09 19.83
CA SER A 216 -18.17 -3.57 20.34
C SER A 216 -18.73 -4.77 19.55
N ARG A 217 -18.24 -5.01 18.33
CA ARG A 217 -18.78 -6.03 17.41
C ARG A 217 -17.80 -7.15 17.12
N PRO A 218 -18.11 -8.43 17.37
CA PRO A 218 -17.19 -9.56 17.17
C PRO A 218 -16.62 -9.65 15.75
N PHE A 219 -17.46 -9.38 14.73
CA PHE A 219 -17.03 -9.36 13.33
C PHE A 219 -15.87 -8.39 13.09
N PHE A 220 -16.01 -7.13 13.54
CA PHE A 220 -14.99 -6.11 13.35
C PHE A 220 -13.69 -6.40 14.12
N ARG A 221 -13.78 -6.95 15.33
CA ARG A 221 -12.61 -7.35 16.13
C ARG A 221 -11.76 -8.40 15.40
N VAL A 222 -12.43 -9.47 14.92
CA VAL A 222 -11.74 -10.54 14.20
C VAL A 222 -11.17 -10.03 12.89
N LEU A 223 -11.95 -9.24 12.15
CA LEU A 223 -11.50 -8.66 10.87
C LEU A 223 -10.30 -7.73 11.06
N LEU A 224 -10.33 -6.86 12.07
CA LEU A 224 -9.24 -5.92 12.36
C LEU A 224 -7.95 -6.67 12.75
N ALA A 225 -8.06 -7.64 13.67
CA ALA A 225 -6.92 -8.46 14.09
C ALA A 225 -6.34 -9.24 12.90
N TRP A 226 -7.20 -9.90 12.12
CA TRP A 226 -6.78 -10.66 10.94
C TRP A 226 -6.12 -9.77 9.89
N SER A 227 -6.74 -8.64 9.51
CA SER A 227 -6.20 -7.77 8.46
C SER A 227 -4.86 -7.16 8.86
N SER A 228 -4.72 -6.69 10.12
CA SER A 228 -3.46 -6.12 10.62
C SER A 228 -2.35 -7.15 10.65
N MET A 229 -2.63 -8.36 11.19
CA MET A 229 -1.62 -9.42 11.26
C MET A 229 -1.29 -10.00 9.89
N THR A 230 -2.26 -10.11 8.98
CA THR A 230 -2.01 -10.55 7.60
C THR A 230 -1.14 -9.53 6.86
N ASN A 231 -1.40 -8.22 7.01
CA ASN A 231 -0.53 -7.19 6.45
C ASN A 231 0.90 -7.30 6.99
N LEU A 232 1.06 -7.48 8.31
CA LEU A 232 2.38 -7.68 8.92
C LEU A 232 3.10 -8.89 8.32
N VAL A 233 2.45 -10.05 8.31
CA VAL A 233 3.06 -11.32 7.89
C VAL A 233 3.35 -11.35 6.39
N VAL A 234 2.42 -10.88 5.55
CA VAL A 234 2.60 -10.86 4.09
C VAL A 234 3.71 -9.88 3.69
N ASN A 235 3.78 -8.69 4.29
CA ASN A 235 4.87 -7.74 3.99
C ASN A 235 6.22 -8.26 4.53
N ALA A 236 6.26 -8.86 5.72
CA ALA A 236 7.48 -9.49 6.23
C ALA A 236 7.95 -10.62 5.32
N LEU A 237 7.03 -11.46 4.82
CA LEU A 237 7.34 -12.54 3.89
C LEU A 237 7.85 -12.01 2.55
N PHE A 238 7.21 -10.97 2.00
CA PHE A 238 7.67 -10.33 0.76
C PHE A 238 9.10 -9.80 0.92
N PHE A 239 9.39 -9.12 2.04
CA PHE A 239 10.74 -8.65 2.37
C PHE A 239 11.76 -9.81 2.43
N VAL A 240 11.42 -10.89 3.14
CA VAL A 240 12.30 -12.09 3.27
C VAL A 240 12.54 -12.74 1.91
N VAL A 241 11.51 -12.88 1.08
CA VAL A 241 11.64 -13.50 -0.26
C VAL A 241 12.57 -12.69 -1.14
N VAL A 242 12.38 -11.38 -1.22
CA VAL A 242 13.22 -10.48 -2.00
C VAL A 242 14.68 -10.56 -1.52
N LEU A 243 14.90 -10.45 -0.21
CA LEU A 243 16.25 -10.40 0.33
C LEU A 243 16.96 -11.77 0.27
N ARG A 244 16.24 -12.88 0.44
CA ARG A 244 16.77 -14.23 0.22
C ARG A 244 17.25 -14.42 -1.23
N MET A 245 16.50 -13.89 -2.20
CA MET A 245 16.91 -13.94 -3.61
C MET A 245 18.18 -13.11 -3.86
N VAL A 246 18.32 -11.96 -3.20
CA VAL A 246 19.56 -11.17 -3.22
C VAL A 246 20.73 -11.99 -2.63
N GLN A 247 20.53 -12.64 -1.49
CA GLN A 247 21.54 -13.48 -0.85
C GLN A 247 21.97 -14.67 -1.71
N THR A 248 21.08 -15.22 -2.52
CA THR A 248 21.38 -16.32 -3.45
C THR A 248 21.91 -15.86 -4.79
N GLY A 249 22.17 -14.55 -4.96
CA GLY A 249 22.80 -13.98 -6.17
C GLY A 249 21.86 -13.84 -7.38
N VAL A 250 20.53 -13.88 -7.16
CA VAL A 250 19.55 -13.66 -8.23
C VAL A 250 19.67 -12.21 -8.75
N PRO A 251 19.74 -11.99 -10.08
CA PRO A 251 19.82 -10.65 -10.65
C PRO A 251 18.62 -9.76 -10.23
N ALA A 252 18.88 -8.49 -9.89
CA ALA A 252 17.87 -7.55 -9.42
C ALA A 252 16.67 -7.41 -10.39
N ALA A 253 16.92 -7.47 -11.70
CA ALA A 253 15.88 -7.45 -12.71
C ALA A 253 14.89 -8.65 -12.59
N GLN A 254 15.40 -9.85 -12.26
CA GLN A 254 14.57 -11.03 -12.04
C GLN A 254 13.81 -10.95 -10.71
N ILE A 255 14.43 -10.37 -9.67
CA ILE A 255 13.76 -10.10 -8.39
C ILE A 255 12.58 -9.14 -8.61
N GLY A 256 12.76 -8.13 -9.46
CA GLY A 256 11.71 -7.18 -9.83
C GLY A 256 10.47 -7.85 -10.46
N LEU A 257 10.64 -8.97 -11.18
CA LEU A 257 9.51 -9.71 -11.77
C LEU A 257 8.54 -10.26 -10.71
N VAL A 258 8.98 -10.44 -9.47
CA VAL A 258 8.09 -10.85 -8.36
C VAL A 258 7.01 -9.80 -8.12
N SER A 259 7.38 -8.51 -8.14
CA SER A 259 6.40 -7.41 -8.02
C SER A 259 5.46 -7.35 -9.23
N THR A 260 5.98 -7.61 -10.45
CA THR A 260 5.15 -7.69 -11.65
C THR A 260 4.11 -8.80 -11.56
N SER A 261 4.54 -10.01 -11.16
CA SER A 261 3.62 -11.15 -11.03
C SER A 261 2.55 -10.90 -9.97
N ALA A 262 2.91 -10.26 -8.86
CA ALA A 262 2.00 -9.80 -7.84
C ALA A 262 0.96 -8.82 -8.40
N GLY A 263 1.40 -7.82 -9.17
CA GLY A 263 0.52 -6.84 -9.81
C GLY A 263 -0.43 -7.48 -10.85
N ILE A 264 0.06 -8.40 -11.68
CA ILE A 264 -0.78 -9.14 -12.64
C ILE A 264 -1.81 -9.98 -11.88
N GLY A 265 -1.42 -10.65 -10.79
CA GLY A 265 -2.35 -11.39 -9.94
C GLY A 265 -3.47 -10.50 -9.40
N GLY A 266 -3.13 -9.30 -8.92
CA GLY A 266 -4.09 -8.30 -8.47
C GLY A 266 -5.07 -7.84 -9.57
N LEU A 267 -4.59 -7.61 -10.80
CA LEU A 267 -5.44 -7.25 -11.95
C LEU A 267 -6.41 -8.38 -12.32
N VAL A 268 -5.92 -9.61 -12.38
CA VAL A 268 -6.78 -10.80 -12.63
C VAL A 268 -7.81 -10.94 -11.52
N GLY A 269 -7.40 -10.75 -10.27
CA GLY A 269 -8.29 -10.79 -9.13
C GLY A 269 -9.37 -9.71 -9.17
N ALA A 270 -9.02 -8.48 -9.54
CA ALA A 270 -9.98 -7.40 -9.69
C ALA A 270 -11.03 -7.69 -10.77
N ALA A 271 -10.62 -8.33 -11.87
CA ALA A 271 -11.55 -8.77 -12.94
C ALA A 271 -12.48 -9.90 -12.48
N LEU A 272 -12.01 -10.79 -11.60
CA LEU A 272 -12.79 -11.90 -11.05
C LEU A 272 -13.71 -11.47 -9.89
N ALA A 273 -13.40 -10.33 -9.24
CA ALA A 273 -14.06 -9.90 -8.00
C ALA A 273 -15.59 -9.83 -8.11
N PRO A 274 -16.21 -9.17 -9.12
CA PRO A 274 -17.67 -9.10 -9.21
C PRO A 274 -18.32 -10.49 -9.23
N THR A 275 -17.80 -11.38 -10.09
CA THR A 275 -18.36 -12.74 -10.25
C THR A 275 -18.25 -13.57 -8.96
N LEU A 276 -17.13 -13.47 -8.24
CA LEU A 276 -16.91 -14.27 -7.03
C LEU A 276 -17.72 -13.72 -5.85
N ILE A 277 -17.85 -12.39 -5.75
CA ILE A 277 -18.63 -11.72 -4.68
C ILE A 277 -20.11 -12.05 -4.83
N ASP A 278 -20.64 -12.06 -6.05
CA ASP A 278 -22.06 -12.37 -6.32
C ASP A 278 -22.39 -13.85 -6.08
N ARG A 279 -21.46 -14.75 -6.38
CA ARG A 279 -21.71 -16.20 -6.28
C ARG A 279 -21.48 -16.79 -4.89
N LEU A 280 -20.59 -16.23 -4.09
CA LEU A 280 -20.19 -16.80 -2.82
C LEU A 280 -20.67 -15.99 -1.62
N PRO A 281 -21.08 -16.64 -0.52
CA PRO A 281 -21.29 -15.94 0.74
C PRO A 281 -20.01 -15.19 1.16
N THR A 282 -20.15 -13.94 1.59
CA THR A 282 -19.03 -13.07 1.96
C THR A 282 -18.15 -13.72 3.04
N GLY A 283 -18.74 -14.44 4.00
CA GLY A 283 -17.99 -15.17 5.02
C GLY A 283 -17.10 -16.29 4.46
N ARG A 284 -17.61 -17.07 3.50
CA ARG A 284 -16.84 -18.12 2.81
C ARG A 284 -15.72 -17.51 1.95
N LEU A 285 -16.05 -16.41 1.27
CA LEU A 285 -15.07 -15.67 0.47
C LEU A 285 -13.91 -15.16 1.33
N THR A 286 -14.21 -14.62 2.52
CA THR A 286 -13.20 -14.16 3.49
C THR A 286 -12.27 -15.29 3.93
N VAL A 287 -12.83 -16.48 4.22
CA VAL A 287 -12.06 -17.67 4.58
C VAL A 287 -11.17 -18.14 3.42
N LEU A 288 -11.71 -18.16 2.18
CA LEU A 288 -10.93 -18.49 0.97
C LEU A 288 -9.74 -17.54 0.77
N VAL A 289 -9.96 -16.24 0.94
CA VAL A 289 -8.88 -15.23 0.90
C VAL A 289 -7.83 -15.49 1.97
N GLY A 290 -8.24 -15.83 3.18
CA GLY A 290 -7.31 -16.20 4.27
C GLY A 290 -6.41 -17.37 3.89
N TRP A 291 -6.97 -18.44 3.32
CA TRP A 291 -6.18 -19.61 2.87
C TRP A 291 -5.33 -19.31 1.63
N ALA A 292 -5.82 -18.46 0.72
CA ALA A 292 -5.04 -17.97 -0.42
C ALA A 292 -3.82 -17.12 -0.01
N CYS A 293 -3.89 -16.48 1.17
CA CYS A 293 -2.72 -15.80 1.76
C CYS A 293 -1.69 -16.76 2.39
N CYS A 294 -1.94 -18.04 2.44
CA CYS A 294 -1.08 -19.03 3.09
C CYS A 294 -0.60 -20.14 2.13
N LEU A 295 -1.53 -20.88 1.53
CA LEU A 295 -1.20 -22.12 0.79
C LEU A 295 -0.24 -21.90 -0.39
N PRO A 296 -0.38 -20.84 -1.22
CA PRO A 296 0.53 -20.60 -2.32
C PRO A 296 1.97 -20.30 -1.89
N LEU A 297 2.18 -19.95 -0.63
CA LEU A 297 3.49 -19.53 -0.12
C LEU A 297 4.36 -20.71 0.38
N VAL A 298 3.76 -21.88 0.56
CA VAL A 298 4.46 -23.08 1.04
C VAL A 298 5.69 -23.44 0.17
N PRO A 299 5.62 -23.42 -1.17
CA PRO A 299 6.78 -23.75 -2.00
C PRO A 299 7.98 -22.80 -1.81
N LEU A 300 7.74 -21.56 -1.35
CA LEU A 300 8.83 -20.59 -1.09
C LEU A 300 9.77 -21.03 0.03
N ALA A 301 9.30 -21.82 0.98
CA ALA A 301 10.16 -22.36 2.04
C ALA A 301 11.25 -23.27 1.48
N PHE A 302 10.96 -23.98 0.39
CA PHE A 302 11.83 -25.01 -0.19
C PHE A 302 12.58 -24.56 -1.45
N SER A 303 12.19 -23.41 -2.05
CA SER A 303 12.77 -22.92 -3.30
C SER A 303 13.11 -21.43 -3.21
N ALA A 304 14.30 -21.06 -3.66
CA ALA A 304 14.71 -19.67 -3.86
C ALA A 304 14.63 -19.24 -5.35
N SER A 305 13.97 -20.04 -6.19
CA SER A 305 13.82 -19.73 -7.62
C SER A 305 12.92 -18.49 -7.82
N PRO A 306 13.33 -17.53 -8.66
CA PRO A 306 12.51 -16.38 -9.00
C PRO A 306 11.16 -16.78 -9.62
N TRP A 307 11.12 -17.85 -10.39
CA TRP A 307 9.89 -18.33 -11.00
C TRP A 307 8.89 -18.91 -9.98
N THR A 308 9.40 -19.62 -8.97
CA THR A 308 8.58 -20.04 -7.82
C THR A 308 8.03 -18.84 -7.08
N ALA A 309 8.85 -17.82 -6.84
CA ALA A 309 8.42 -16.59 -6.17
C ALA A 309 7.35 -15.86 -7.00
N CYS A 310 7.53 -15.74 -8.32
CA CYS A 310 6.54 -15.16 -9.22
C CYS A 310 5.21 -15.93 -9.18
N ALA A 311 5.22 -17.25 -9.28
CA ALA A 311 4.00 -18.06 -9.24
C ALA A 311 3.27 -17.93 -7.90
N CYS A 312 4.01 -18.00 -6.78
CA CYS A 312 3.44 -17.89 -5.44
C CYS A 312 2.84 -16.50 -5.17
N THR A 313 3.53 -15.43 -5.54
CA THR A 313 3.03 -14.06 -5.34
C THR A 313 1.86 -13.73 -6.27
N PHE A 314 1.85 -14.24 -7.50
CA PHE A 314 0.69 -14.15 -8.37
C PHE A 314 -0.55 -14.78 -7.71
N LEU A 315 -0.45 -16.04 -7.27
CA LEU A 315 -1.55 -16.74 -6.62
C LEU A 315 -2.02 -16.10 -5.31
N LEU A 316 -1.07 -15.57 -4.52
CA LEU A 316 -1.35 -14.81 -3.30
C LEU A 316 -2.25 -13.61 -3.59
N LEU A 317 -1.97 -12.87 -4.66
CA LEU A 317 -2.65 -11.61 -4.96
C LEU A 317 -3.89 -11.74 -5.84
N VAL A 318 -4.16 -12.91 -6.45
CA VAL A 318 -5.40 -13.11 -7.24
C VAL A 318 -6.66 -12.92 -6.38
N LEU A 319 -6.70 -13.41 -5.15
CA LEU A 319 -7.89 -13.27 -4.30
C LEU A 319 -7.88 -12.02 -3.39
N ASN A 320 -6.79 -11.26 -3.37
CA ASN A 320 -6.69 -10.06 -2.51
C ASN A 320 -7.71 -8.97 -2.86
N PRO A 321 -7.89 -8.53 -4.14
CA PRO A 321 -8.92 -7.56 -4.49
C PRO A 321 -10.34 -8.07 -4.24
N VAL A 322 -10.57 -9.37 -4.44
CA VAL A 322 -11.87 -10.02 -4.19
C VAL A 322 -12.24 -9.90 -2.70
N GLY A 323 -11.28 -10.20 -1.82
CA GLY A 323 -11.46 -10.06 -0.38
C GLY A 323 -11.68 -8.62 0.04
N ASN A 324 -10.83 -7.70 -0.43
CA ASN A 324 -10.95 -6.28 -0.11
C ASN A 324 -12.29 -5.70 -0.55
N ALA A 325 -12.75 -6.01 -1.74
CA ALA A 325 -14.04 -5.53 -2.24
C ALA A 325 -15.21 -6.16 -1.47
N GLY A 326 -15.25 -7.49 -1.31
CA GLY A 326 -16.35 -8.18 -0.63
C GLY A 326 -16.46 -7.80 0.85
N ILE A 327 -15.35 -7.88 1.59
CA ILE A 327 -15.31 -7.53 3.02
C ILE A 327 -15.52 -6.02 3.21
N GLY A 328 -14.93 -5.21 2.34
CA GLY A 328 -15.06 -3.75 2.37
C GLY A 328 -16.49 -3.30 2.17
N SER A 329 -17.20 -3.87 1.20
CA SER A 329 -18.61 -3.59 0.94
C SER A 329 -19.51 -4.00 2.13
N TYR A 330 -19.29 -5.18 2.69
CA TYR A 330 -20.05 -5.61 3.88
C TYR A 330 -19.78 -4.69 5.07
N ARG A 331 -18.52 -4.32 5.31
CA ARG A 331 -18.15 -3.35 6.36
C ARG A 331 -18.89 -2.03 6.19
N MET A 332 -18.97 -1.51 4.96
CA MET A 332 -19.72 -0.28 4.68
C MET A 332 -21.24 -0.46 4.93
N ALA A 333 -21.81 -1.58 4.47
CA ALA A 333 -23.24 -1.86 4.65
C ALA A 333 -23.68 -1.94 6.12
N VAL A 334 -22.84 -2.49 7.01
CA VAL A 334 -23.16 -2.65 8.45
C VAL A 334 -22.70 -1.48 9.34
N THR A 335 -22.08 -0.46 8.74
CA THR A 335 -21.62 0.73 9.46
C THR A 335 -22.57 1.89 9.22
N PRO A 336 -23.15 2.52 10.26
CA PRO A 336 -23.99 3.71 10.10
C PRO A 336 -23.27 4.82 9.33
N ASP A 337 -24.01 5.56 8.49
CA ASP A 337 -23.44 6.57 7.58
C ASP A 337 -22.57 7.61 8.29
N HIS A 338 -22.98 8.07 9.47
CA HIS A 338 -22.23 9.05 10.26
C HIS A 338 -20.91 8.52 10.85
N LEU A 339 -20.72 7.18 10.89
CA LEU A 339 -19.51 6.50 11.38
C LEU A 339 -18.62 5.95 10.27
N GLN A 340 -19.06 5.89 9.00
CA GLN A 340 -18.32 5.26 7.90
C GLN A 340 -16.90 5.81 7.76
N GLY A 341 -16.76 7.13 7.76
CA GLY A 341 -15.45 7.78 7.70
C GLY A 341 -14.56 7.44 8.90
N ARG A 342 -15.13 7.43 10.12
CA ARG A 342 -14.41 7.14 11.38
C ARG A 342 -13.96 5.69 11.45
N VAL A 343 -14.84 4.75 11.11
CA VAL A 343 -14.51 3.31 11.05
C VAL A 343 -13.50 3.02 9.95
N GLY A 344 -13.65 3.64 8.77
CA GLY A 344 -12.71 3.48 7.67
C GLY A 344 -11.30 3.95 8.02
N SER A 345 -11.16 5.19 8.52
CA SER A 345 -9.86 5.77 8.90
C SER A 345 -9.21 5.02 10.06
N THR A 346 -9.98 4.62 11.08
CA THR A 346 -9.46 3.84 12.21
C THR A 346 -8.99 2.46 11.76
N SER A 347 -9.76 1.77 10.93
CA SER A 347 -9.38 0.46 10.38
C SER A 347 -8.09 0.55 9.57
N GLN A 348 -7.97 1.56 8.70
CA GLN A 348 -6.77 1.80 7.90
C GLN A 348 -5.57 2.11 8.79
N PHE A 349 -5.74 3.00 9.77
CA PHE A 349 -4.66 3.36 10.69
C PHE A 349 -4.14 2.15 11.46
N VAL A 350 -5.02 1.35 12.07
CA VAL A 350 -4.61 0.15 12.82
C VAL A 350 -3.92 -0.86 11.90
N SER A 351 -4.43 -1.06 10.68
CA SER A 351 -3.81 -1.99 9.72
C SER A 351 -2.45 -1.51 9.22
N MET A 352 -2.24 -0.20 9.09
CA MET A 352 -0.96 0.37 8.62
C MET A 352 0.06 0.58 9.73
N SER A 353 -0.37 0.79 10.97
CA SER A 353 0.55 1.04 12.10
C SER A 353 1.50 -0.12 12.40
N VAL A 354 1.16 -1.33 11.99
CA VAL A 354 2.02 -2.51 12.13
C VAL A 354 3.01 -2.69 10.97
N MET A 355 2.84 -1.95 9.86
CA MET A 355 3.69 -2.13 8.66
C MET A 355 5.18 -1.90 8.91
N PRO A 356 5.63 -0.91 9.70
CA PRO A 356 7.05 -0.73 9.97
C PRO A 356 7.70 -1.92 10.69
N LEU A 357 6.90 -2.75 11.37
CA LEU A 357 7.37 -3.95 12.06
C LEU A 357 7.60 -5.13 11.09
N ALA A 358 6.99 -5.09 9.90
CA ALA A 358 7.07 -6.18 8.93
C ALA A 358 8.51 -6.45 8.44
N PRO A 359 9.24 -5.46 7.89
CA PRO A 359 10.63 -5.68 7.49
C PRO A 359 11.52 -6.05 8.69
N LEU A 360 11.28 -5.46 9.87
CA LEU A 360 12.05 -5.77 11.09
C LEU A 360 11.89 -7.23 11.49
N LEU A 361 10.65 -7.74 11.51
CA LEU A 361 10.36 -9.15 11.78
C LEU A 361 11.01 -10.05 10.72
N GLY A 362 10.83 -9.72 9.43
CA GLY A 362 11.39 -10.47 8.33
C GLY A 362 12.91 -10.47 8.34
N GLY A 363 13.53 -9.30 8.51
CA GLY A 363 14.98 -9.14 8.55
C GLY A 363 15.62 -9.86 9.74
N TRP A 364 15.02 -9.76 10.93
CA TRP A 364 15.48 -10.47 12.11
C TRP A 364 15.40 -12.00 11.94
N LEU A 365 14.28 -12.51 11.43
CA LEU A 365 14.12 -13.93 11.15
C LEU A 365 15.15 -14.43 10.12
N LEU A 366 15.33 -13.68 9.04
CA LEU A 366 16.28 -14.04 7.97
C LEU A 366 17.73 -14.05 8.46
N GLU A 367 18.12 -13.03 9.24
CA GLU A 367 19.48 -12.89 9.79
C GLU A 367 19.84 -14.02 10.76
N HIS A 368 18.93 -14.35 11.71
CA HIS A 368 19.23 -15.25 12.81
C HIS A 368 18.82 -16.71 12.57
N ARG A 369 17.85 -16.96 11.68
CA ARG A 369 17.27 -18.28 11.45
C ARG A 369 17.43 -18.80 10.01
N GLY A 370 17.88 -17.93 9.10
CA GLY A 370 18.00 -18.26 7.68
C GLY A 370 16.68 -18.28 6.93
N GLY A 371 16.74 -18.26 5.61
CA GLY A 371 15.59 -18.03 4.74
C GLY A 371 14.50 -19.09 4.83
N THR A 372 14.87 -20.37 4.90
CA THR A 372 13.89 -21.48 4.99
C THR A 372 13.05 -21.39 6.26
N VAL A 373 13.71 -21.19 7.43
CA VAL A 373 13.01 -21.10 8.71
C VAL A 373 12.17 -19.83 8.79
N ALA A 374 12.70 -18.69 8.31
CA ALA A 374 11.99 -17.42 8.27
C ALA A 374 10.68 -17.53 7.45
N ILE A 375 10.75 -18.07 6.24
CA ILE A 375 9.58 -18.25 5.39
C ILE A 375 8.61 -19.24 6.01
N SER A 376 9.09 -20.39 6.52
CA SER A 376 8.22 -21.41 7.17
C SER A 376 7.47 -20.82 8.36
N ALA A 377 8.14 -20.04 9.21
CA ALA A 377 7.51 -19.38 10.36
C ALA A 377 6.41 -18.41 9.94
N LEU A 378 6.64 -17.61 8.89
CA LEU A 378 5.66 -16.67 8.35
C LEU A 378 4.48 -17.40 7.67
N VAL A 379 4.73 -18.51 6.97
CA VAL A 379 3.68 -19.35 6.39
C VAL A 379 2.81 -19.98 7.50
N VAL A 380 3.43 -20.49 8.57
CA VAL A 380 2.69 -21.01 9.74
C VAL A 380 1.86 -19.90 10.40
N ALA A 381 2.42 -18.70 10.56
CA ALA A 381 1.67 -17.56 11.09
C ALA A 381 0.46 -17.21 10.19
N SER A 382 0.63 -17.18 8.86
CA SER A 382 -0.48 -17.01 7.91
C SER A 382 -1.53 -18.12 8.04
N ALA A 383 -1.11 -19.37 8.22
CA ALA A 383 -2.02 -20.50 8.41
C ALA A 383 -2.85 -20.37 9.70
N LEU A 384 -2.21 -19.96 10.80
CA LEU A 384 -2.92 -19.69 12.06
C LEU A 384 -3.98 -18.58 11.91
N LEU A 385 -3.67 -17.53 11.14
CA LEU A 385 -4.63 -16.47 10.82
C LEU A 385 -5.79 -17.00 9.95
N ALA A 386 -5.53 -17.87 8.99
CA ALA A 386 -6.58 -18.51 8.19
C ALA A 386 -7.46 -19.45 9.04
N VAL A 387 -6.87 -20.17 9.99
CA VAL A 387 -7.59 -20.99 10.98
C VAL A 387 -8.48 -20.10 11.86
N LEU A 388 -7.99 -18.94 12.32
CA LEU A 388 -8.77 -17.98 13.09
C LEU A 388 -10.03 -17.55 12.33
N LEU A 389 -9.92 -17.21 11.04
CA LEU A 389 -11.08 -16.89 10.20
C LEU A 389 -12.04 -18.08 10.07
N THR A 390 -11.48 -19.27 9.84
CA THR A 390 -12.27 -20.49 9.67
C THR A 390 -13.00 -20.89 10.96
N ALA A 391 -12.39 -20.67 12.13
CA ALA A 391 -13.00 -20.94 13.43
C ALA A 391 -14.07 -19.89 13.82
N SER A 392 -13.92 -18.64 13.32
CA SER A 392 -14.80 -17.54 13.69
C SER A 392 -16.20 -17.68 13.10
N ARG A 393 -17.21 -17.89 13.98
CA ARG A 393 -18.61 -17.90 13.58
C ARG A 393 -19.05 -16.53 13.03
N SER A 394 -18.59 -15.42 13.61
CA SER A 394 -18.94 -14.06 13.19
C SER A 394 -18.50 -13.73 11.77
N ILE A 395 -17.44 -14.38 11.26
CA ILE A 395 -17.01 -14.26 9.87
C ILE A 395 -17.81 -15.22 8.98
N ARG A 396 -17.89 -16.50 9.34
CA ARG A 396 -18.53 -17.52 8.49
C ARG A 396 -20.02 -17.32 8.29
N SER A 397 -20.69 -16.68 9.24
CA SER A 397 -22.14 -16.40 9.18
C SER A 397 -22.50 -15.24 8.25
N VAL A 398 -21.53 -14.49 7.71
CA VAL A 398 -21.83 -13.38 6.80
C VAL A 398 -22.39 -13.90 5.48
N PRO A 399 -23.66 -13.55 5.13
CA PRO A 399 -24.33 -14.07 3.95
C PRO A 399 -23.85 -13.43 2.65
N ARG A 400 -24.51 -13.74 1.55
CA ARG A 400 -24.27 -13.09 0.25
C ARG A 400 -24.71 -11.62 0.28
N PRO A 401 -24.18 -10.78 -0.62
CA PRO A 401 -24.59 -9.38 -0.71
C PRO A 401 -26.09 -9.17 -0.88
N SER A 402 -26.78 -10.05 -1.63
CA SER A 402 -28.25 -10.04 -1.78
C SER A 402 -29.02 -10.20 -0.49
N ASP A 403 -28.41 -10.83 0.52
CA ASP A 403 -29.07 -11.23 1.75
C ASP A 403 -28.60 -10.39 2.96
N TRP A 404 -27.83 -9.32 2.73
CA TRP A 404 -27.40 -8.43 3.80
C TRP A 404 -28.59 -7.67 4.35
N VAL A 405 -28.81 -7.80 5.65
CA VAL A 405 -29.81 -7.01 6.38
C VAL A 405 -29.12 -5.74 6.89
N VAL A 406 -29.49 -4.58 6.35
CA VAL A 406 -29.02 -3.27 6.78
C VAL A 406 -30.09 -2.68 7.69
N ASP A 407 -29.79 -2.52 8.98
CA ASP A 407 -30.59 -1.86 10.01
C ASP A 407 -32.12 -2.15 9.94
N GLY A 408 -32.50 -3.42 9.78
CA GLY A 408 -33.92 -3.86 9.77
C GLY A 408 -34.70 -3.56 8.48
N VAL A 409 -34.04 -3.03 7.45
CA VAL A 409 -34.66 -2.82 6.13
C VAL A 409 -34.22 -3.94 5.20
N ALA A 410 -35.18 -4.60 4.55
CA ALA A 410 -34.91 -5.64 3.54
C ALA A 410 -34.06 -5.10 2.40
N PRO A 411 -33.22 -5.95 1.75
CA PRO A 411 -32.26 -5.53 0.75
C PRO A 411 -32.94 -4.75 -0.39
N VAL A 412 -32.39 -3.56 -0.68
CA VAL A 412 -32.74 -2.85 -1.91
C VAL A 412 -32.19 -3.69 -3.06
N ALA A 413 -33.07 -4.27 -3.87
CA ALA A 413 -32.68 -4.94 -5.11
C ALA A 413 -31.92 -3.92 -5.97
N VAL A 414 -30.61 -4.12 -6.11
CA VAL A 414 -29.80 -3.37 -7.07
C VAL A 414 -30.24 -3.86 -8.44
N GLY A 415 -31.08 -3.07 -9.12
CA GLY A 415 -31.45 -3.32 -10.51
C GLY A 415 -30.21 -3.39 -11.38
N VAL A 416 -30.20 -4.40 -12.24
CA VAL A 416 -29.18 -4.73 -13.25
C VAL A 416 -28.92 -3.59 -14.23
#